data_2840074d56b09b4dcf223a86cbdbb54b
#
_entry.id   2840074d56b09b4dcf223a86cbdbb54b
#
_cell.length_a   1.000
_cell.length_b   1.000
_cell.length_c   1.000
_cell.angle_alpha   90.00
_cell.angle_beta   90.00
_cell.angle_gamma   90.00
#
_symmetry.space_group_name_H-M   'P 1'
#
loop_
_entity.id
_entity.type
_entity.pdbx_description
1 polymer ?
#
loop_
_entity_poly.entity_id
_entity_poly.type
_entity_poly.pdbx_seq_one_letter_code
_entity_poly.pdbx_strand_id
1 'polypeptide(L)'
;MDGAQYKAESGESSHLAMCIGATWIYGGYRNTVRALGGMTRSSAFVMVGEPFWRTNPPREYLQSEGLSVDSFGTHHGNATTGESEGLRLVYTVVSSQEDWDRSEGLHWSTAAEYALAHPEDTDLEELLARDSKERESYLRWGRDTIGWAIYLFRKMR
;
A
#
# COMPACT_ATOMS: atom_id res chain seq x y z
N MET A 1 18.36 -8.88 7.10
CA MET A 1 17.37 -9.91 7.56
C MET A 1 16.13 -9.72 6.69
N ASP A 2 15.63 -10.78 6.10
CA ASP A 2 14.39 -10.74 5.33
C ASP A 2 13.21 -10.57 6.30
N GLY A 3 12.38 -9.53 6.08
CA GLY A 3 11.23 -9.23 6.95
C GLY A 3 10.22 -10.38 7.04
N ALA A 4 10.09 -11.20 5.98
CA ALA A 4 9.23 -12.38 5.98
C ALA A 4 9.71 -13.48 6.93
N GLN A 5 11.00 -13.47 7.29
CA GLN A 5 11.62 -14.47 8.17
C GLN A 5 11.69 -13.99 9.62
N TYR A 6 11.28 -12.73 9.89
CA TYR A 6 11.28 -12.24 11.25
C TYR A 6 10.28 -13.03 12.11
N LYS A 7 10.79 -13.60 13.18
CA LYS A 7 9.99 -14.21 14.25
C LYS A 7 10.35 -13.49 15.54
N ALA A 8 9.32 -13.05 16.27
CA ALA A 8 9.55 -12.56 17.63
C ALA A 8 10.26 -13.68 18.43
N GLU A 9 11.25 -13.31 19.24
CA GLU A 9 11.90 -14.28 20.14
C GLU A 9 10.88 -14.90 21.06
N SER A 10 11.11 -16.17 21.45
CA SER A 10 10.16 -16.92 22.27
C SER A 10 9.92 -16.20 23.61
N GLY A 11 8.72 -15.71 23.82
CA GLY A 11 8.30 -14.93 24.99
C GLY A 11 8.14 -13.42 24.76
N GLU A 12 8.62 -12.87 23.67
CA GLU A 12 8.39 -11.49 23.28
C GLU A 12 7.18 -11.39 22.34
N SER A 13 6.15 -10.72 22.79
CA SER A 13 4.99 -10.38 21.96
C SER A 13 4.78 -8.87 21.95
N SER A 14 4.66 -8.30 20.76
CA SER A 14 4.55 -6.86 20.57
C SER A 14 3.18 -6.32 20.99
N HIS A 15 3.15 -5.06 21.43
CA HIS A 15 1.91 -4.31 21.68
C HIS A 15 1.30 -3.76 20.40
N LEU A 16 2.12 -3.59 19.37
CA LEU A 16 1.75 -3.15 18.04
C LEU A 16 2.69 -3.81 17.04
N ALA A 17 2.13 -4.42 16.01
CA ALA A 17 2.85 -4.81 14.81
C ALA A 17 2.27 -4.06 13.61
N MET A 18 3.12 -3.54 12.73
CA MET A 18 2.67 -2.75 11.60
C MET A 18 3.41 -3.13 10.30
N CYS A 19 2.67 -3.03 9.19
CA CYS A 19 3.20 -3.11 7.84
C CYS A 19 2.45 -2.10 6.98
N ILE A 20 3.16 -1.10 6.45
CA ILE A 20 2.59 -0.02 5.67
C ILE A 20 3.21 -0.05 4.27
N GLY A 21 2.39 -0.33 3.25
CA GLY A 21 2.81 -0.34 1.84
C GLY A 21 3.80 -1.45 1.45
N ALA A 22 3.87 -2.54 2.23
CA ALA A 22 4.85 -3.61 2.01
C ALA A 22 4.26 -5.02 2.22
N THR A 23 2.97 -5.20 1.98
CA THR A 23 2.29 -6.50 2.20
C THR A 23 2.80 -7.60 1.29
N TRP A 24 3.40 -7.24 0.16
CA TRP A 24 4.06 -8.17 -0.76
C TRP A 24 5.18 -8.99 -0.07
N ILE A 25 5.81 -8.47 0.99
CA ILE A 25 6.84 -9.20 1.77
C ILE A 25 6.28 -10.50 2.34
N TYR A 26 5.01 -10.52 2.72
CA TYR A 26 4.33 -11.70 3.27
C TYR A 26 3.47 -12.44 2.23
N GLY A 27 3.55 -12.06 0.95
CA GLY A 27 2.73 -12.64 -0.11
C GLY A 27 1.29 -12.13 -0.12
N GLY A 28 1.07 -10.86 0.24
CA GLY A 28 -0.20 -10.14 0.14
C GLY A 28 -0.88 -9.85 1.47
N TYR A 29 -1.98 -9.11 1.38
CA TYR A 29 -2.67 -8.50 2.52
C TYR A 29 -3.08 -9.49 3.61
N ARG A 30 -3.79 -10.57 3.26
CA ARG A 30 -4.26 -11.59 4.20
C ARG A 30 -3.11 -12.23 4.99
N ASN A 31 -2.05 -12.61 4.29
CA ASN A 31 -0.88 -13.23 4.92
C ASN A 31 -0.16 -12.26 5.85
N THR A 32 -0.10 -10.98 5.46
CA THR A 32 0.44 -9.91 6.31
C THR A 32 -0.36 -9.77 7.60
N VAL A 33 -1.69 -9.66 7.50
CA VAL A 33 -2.58 -9.57 8.68
C VAL A 33 -2.36 -10.75 9.62
N ARG A 34 -2.31 -11.96 9.07
CA ARG A 34 -2.07 -13.20 9.84
C ARG A 34 -0.70 -13.20 10.51
N ALA A 35 0.37 -12.85 9.77
CA ALA A 35 1.73 -12.81 10.30
C ALA A 35 1.86 -11.80 11.44
N LEU A 36 1.38 -10.58 11.24
CA LEU A 36 1.40 -9.53 12.28
C LEU A 36 0.56 -9.92 13.50
N GLY A 37 -0.61 -10.53 13.27
CA GLY A 37 -1.44 -11.07 14.35
C GLY A 37 -0.72 -12.13 15.19
N GLY A 38 0.12 -12.95 14.55
CA GLY A 38 0.98 -13.93 15.23
C GLY A 38 2.08 -13.33 16.08
N MET A 39 2.58 -12.13 15.72
CA MET A 39 3.63 -11.41 16.41
C MET A 39 3.13 -10.56 17.58
N THR A 40 1.80 -10.42 17.74
CA THR A 40 1.20 -9.57 18.77
C THR A 40 0.60 -10.41 19.90
N ARG A 41 0.65 -9.85 21.12
CA ARG A 41 -0.01 -10.41 22.29
C ARG A 41 -1.53 -10.20 22.25
N SER A 42 -2.25 -10.85 23.13
CA SER A 42 -3.68 -10.54 23.37
C SER A 42 -3.89 -9.06 23.69
N SER A 43 -4.97 -8.50 23.21
CA SER A 43 -5.33 -7.07 23.36
C SER A 43 -4.36 -6.08 22.69
N ALA A 44 -3.42 -6.55 21.88
CA ALA A 44 -2.51 -5.71 21.11
C ALA A 44 -3.13 -5.23 19.79
N PHE A 45 -2.41 -4.37 19.10
CA PHE A 45 -2.84 -3.77 17.84
C PHE A 45 -2.06 -4.35 16.66
N VAL A 46 -2.75 -4.47 15.53
CA VAL A 46 -2.18 -4.74 14.22
C VAL A 46 -2.57 -3.61 13.28
N MET A 47 -1.59 -3.02 12.62
CA MET A 47 -1.81 -1.90 11.69
C MET A 47 -1.30 -2.29 10.30
N VAL A 48 -2.16 -2.19 9.28
CA VAL A 48 -1.78 -2.48 7.89
C VAL A 48 -2.21 -1.34 7.00
N GLY A 49 -1.27 -0.79 6.22
CA GLY A 49 -1.54 0.17 5.16
C GLY A 49 -1.46 -0.51 3.80
N GLU A 50 -2.52 -0.36 2.99
CA GLU A 50 -2.65 -1.06 1.73
C GLU A 50 -3.46 -0.25 0.72
N PRO A 51 -3.10 -0.31 -0.59
CA PRO A 51 -3.99 0.12 -1.65
C PRO A 51 -5.29 -0.70 -1.67
N PHE A 52 -6.33 -0.13 -2.21
CA PHE A 52 -7.59 -0.83 -2.46
C PHE A 52 -8.29 -0.30 -3.71
N TRP A 53 -9.10 -1.13 -4.36
CA TRP A 53 -9.92 -0.69 -5.47
C TRP A 53 -11.13 0.10 -4.97
N ARG A 54 -11.21 1.38 -5.37
CA ARG A 54 -12.40 2.23 -5.18
C ARG A 54 -13.51 1.84 -6.13
N THR A 55 -13.12 1.57 -7.38
CA THR A 55 -14.00 1.12 -8.46
C THR A 55 -13.38 -0.09 -9.15
N ASN A 56 -14.13 -0.75 -10.01
CA ASN A 56 -13.58 -1.83 -10.83
C ASN A 56 -12.50 -1.26 -11.78
N PRO A 57 -11.26 -1.72 -11.71
CA PRO A 57 -10.18 -1.15 -12.50
C PRO A 57 -10.36 -1.42 -14.00
N PRO A 58 -10.19 -0.40 -14.86
CA PRO A 58 -10.18 -0.60 -16.30
C PRO A 58 -9.04 -1.52 -16.73
N ARG A 59 -9.28 -2.31 -17.78
CA ARG A 59 -8.28 -3.24 -18.31
C ARG A 59 -7.01 -2.52 -18.75
N GLU A 60 -7.14 -1.36 -19.35
CA GLU A 60 -6.05 -0.53 -19.82
C GLU A 60 -5.16 -0.06 -18.65
N TYR A 61 -5.78 0.29 -17.52
CA TYR A 61 -5.06 0.65 -16.30
C TYR A 61 -4.26 -0.53 -15.74
N LEU A 62 -4.90 -1.70 -15.63
CA LEU A 62 -4.22 -2.91 -15.18
C LEU A 62 -3.02 -3.27 -16.06
N GLN A 63 -3.15 -3.13 -17.38
CA GLN A 63 -2.05 -3.38 -18.32
C GLN A 63 -0.93 -2.34 -18.21
N SER A 64 -1.27 -1.06 -18.04
CA SER A 64 -0.28 0.02 -17.86
C SER A 64 0.59 -0.18 -16.63
N GLU A 65 -0.03 -0.60 -15.51
CA GLU A 65 0.64 -0.77 -14.23
C GLU A 65 1.20 -2.19 -13.99
N GLY A 66 0.95 -3.12 -14.90
CA GLY A 66 1.32 -4.53 -14.71
C GLY A 66 0.56 -5.19 -13.55
N LEU A 67 -0.65 -4.72 -13.27
CA LEU A 67 -1.51 -5.19 -12.19
C LEU A 67 -2.57 -6.18 -12.71
N SER A 68 -3.19 -6.89 -11.80
CA SER A 68 -4.40 -7.67 -12.01
C SER A 68 -5.51 -7.18 -11.08
N VAL A 69 -6.74 -7.60 -11.35
CA VAL A 69 -7.87 -7.29 -10.46
C VAL A 69 -7.65 -7.83 -9.05
N ASP A 70 -6.89 -8.92 -8.92
CA ASP A 70 -6.58 -9.56 -7.65
C ASP A 70 -5.38 -8.93 -6.92
N SER A 71 -4.72 -7.92 -7.53
CA SER A 71 -3.59 -7.23 -6.90
C SER A 71 -3.99 -6.53 -5.61
N PHE A 72 -5.20 -5.97 -5.56
CA PHE A 72 -5.74 -5.33 -4.35
C PHE A 72 -7.18 -5.77 -4.10
N GLY A 73 -7.56 -5.78 -2.82
CA GLY A 73 -8.96 -5.94 -2.41
C GLY A 73 -9.74 -4.63 -2.51
N THR A 74 -11.02 -4.68 -2.16
CA THR A 74 -11.82 -3.48 -1.88
C THR A 74 -11.58 -3.00 -0.44
N HIS A 75 -11.93 -1.75 -0.13
CA HIS A 75 -11.85 -1.24 1.24
C HIS A 75 -12.61 -2.13 2.25
N HIS A 76 -13.84 -2.52 1.90
CA HIS A 76 -14.62 -3.46 2.71
C HIS A 76 -13.96 -4.84 2.78
N GLY A 77 -13.42 -5.36 1.67
CA GLY A 77 -12.73 -6.65 1.62
C GLY A 77 -11.51 -6.70 2.54
N ASN A 78 -10.72 -5.63 2.58
CA ASN A 78 -9.56 -5.54 3.48
C ASN A 78 -9.99 -5.53 4.96
N ALA A 79 -11.05 -4.78 5.31
CA ALA A 79 -11.60 -4.76 6.65
C ALA A 79 -12.08 -6.15 7.09
N THR A 80 -12.90 -6.81 6.27
CA THR A 80 -13.44 -8.15 6.56
C THR A 80 -12.38 -9.24 6.56
N THR A 81 -11.31 -9.08 5.78
CA THR A 81 -10.16 -10.00 5.83
C THR A 81 -9.52 -10.00 7.22
N GLY A 82 -9.28 -8.83 7.82
CA GLY A 82 -8.74 -8.74 9.18
C GLY A 82 -9.65 -9.43 10.20
N GLU A 83 -10.94 -9.23 10.09
CA GLU A 83 -11.92 -9.87 10.98
C GLU A 83 -11.94 -11.41 10.81
N SER A 84 -11.82 -11.90 9.59
CA SER A 84 -11.74 -13.35 9.33
C SER A 84 -10.46 -14.01 9.89
N GLU A 85 -9.42 -13.24 10.13
CA GLU A 85 -8.18 -13.69 10.79
C GLU A 85 -8.22 -13.52 12.32
N GLY A 86 -9.40 -13.29 12.90
CA GLY A 86 -9.63 -13.21 14.36
C GLY A 86 -9.25 -11.84 14.98
N LEU A 87 -9.10 -10.82 14.15
CA LEU A 87 -8.89 -9.45 14.61
C LEU A 87 -10.20 -8.67 14.54
N ARG A 88 -10.30 -7.59 15.27
CA ARG A 88 -11.43 -6.66 15.21
C ARG A 88 -10.97 -5.33 14.63
N LEU A 89 -11.59 -4.88 13.56
CA LEU A 89 -11.35 -3.53 13.05
C LEU A 89 -11.82 -2.51 14.10
N VAL A 90 -10.92 -1.64 14.54
CA VAL A 90 -11.21 -0.61 15.54
C VAL A 90 -11.11 0.81 14.99
N TYR A 91 -10.34 0.98 13.91
CA TYR A 91 -10.21 2.27 13.23
C TYR A 91 -9.71 2.08 11.80
N THR A 92 -10.01 3.04 10.93
CA THR A 92 -9.43 3.12 9.58
C THR A 92 -9.24 4.58 9.18
N VAL A 93 -8.15 4.84 8.46
CA VAL A 93 -7.87 6.13 7.82
C VAL A 93 -7.78 5.88 6.33
N VAL A 94 -8.57 6.60 5.57
CA VAL A 94 -8.54 6.56 4.10
C VAL A 94 -7.94 7.87 3.62
N SER A 95 -6.90 7.80 2.78
CA SER A 95 -6.33 8.98 2.14
C SER A 95 -7.36 9.64 1.23
N SER A 96 -7.48 10.96 1.33
CA SER A 96 -8.32 11.74 0.42
C SER A 96 -7.71 11.75 -0.99
N GLN A 97 -8.50 12.17 -1.97
CA GLN A 97 -7.95 12.37 -3.32
C GLN A 97 -6.93 13.50 -3.35
N GLU A 98 -7.11 14.54 -2.53
CA GLU A 98 -6.14 15.63 -2.39
C GLU A 98 -4.81 15.15 -1.81
N ASP A 99 -4.81 14.18 -0.88
CA ASP A 99 -3.57 13.57 -0.37
C ASP A 99 -2.83 12.82 -1.47
N TRP A 100 -3.57 12.08 -2.31
CA TRP A 100 -3.03 11.41 -3.48
C TRP A 100 -2.48 12.39 -4.50
N ASP A 101 -3.28 13.39 -4.92
CA ASP A 101 -2.88 14.41 -5.88
C ASP A 101 -1.61 15.14 -5.41
N ARG A 102 -1.51 15.40 -4.11
CA ARG A 102 -0.29 16.00 -3.51
C ARG A 102 0.90 15.06 -3.59
N SER A 103 0.73 13.78 -3.25
CA SER A 103 1.80 12.79 -3.31
C SER A 103 2.33 12.63 -4.73
N GLU A 104 1.45 12.45 -5.69
CA GLU A 104 1.80 12.31 -7.10
C GLU A 104 2.44 13.58 -7.66
N GLY A 105 1.87 14.75 -7.34
CA GLY A 105 2.42 16.04 -7.76
C GLY A 105 3.82 16.32 -7.23
N LEU A 106 4.17 15.83 -6.04
CA LEU A 106 5.53 15.89 -5.52
C LEU A 106 6.51 15.07 -6.33
N HIS A 107 6.12 13.88 -6.79
CA HIS A 107 6.96 13.06 -7.68
C HIS A 107 7.23 13.79 -9.00
N TRP A 108 6.17 14.33 -9.63
CA TRP A 108 6.31 15.05 -10.91
C TRP A 108 7.16 16.30 -10.79
N SER A 109 6.98 17.10 -9.74
CA SER A 109 7.80 18.30 -9.53
C SER A 109 9.26 17.94 -9.25
N THR A 110 9.49 16.87 -8.47
CA THR A 110 10.86 16.39 -8.19
C THR A 110 11.57 15.93 -9.46
N ALA A 111 10.88 15.18 -10.34
CA ALA A 111 11.43 14.74 -11.61
C ALA A 111 11.78 15.96 -12.51
N ALA A 112 10.89 16.95 -12.56
CA ALA A 112 11.13 18.17 -13.35
C ALA A 112 12.29 19.00 -12.79
N GLU A 113 12.38 19.19 -11.48
CA GLU A 113 13.48 19.91 -10.82
C GLU A 113 14.81 19.17 -11.01
N TYR A 114 14.81 17.85 -10.91
CA TYR A 114 16.00 17.03 -11.16
C TYR A 114 16.49 17.21 -12.59
N ALA A 115 15.59 17.18 -13.57
CA ALA A 115 15.91 17.36 -14.97
C ALA A 115 16.56 18.72 -15.27
N LEU A 116 16.07 19.77 -14.63
CA LEU A 116 16.63 21.12 -14.76
C LEU A 116 18.02 21.24 -14.11
N ALA A 117 18.23 20.54 -13.00
CA ALA A 117 19.50 20.60 -12.26
C ALA A 117 20.59 19.70 -12.87
N HIS A 118 20.22 18.65 -13.61
CA HIS A 118 21.15 17.64 -14.15
C HIS A 118 20.93 17.38 -15.65
N PRO A 119 21.03 18.41 -16.50
CA PRO A 119 20.71 18.28 -17.93
C PRO A 119 21.65 17.30 -18.69
N GLU A 120 22.83 17.01 -18.13
CA GLU A 120 23.81 16.09 -18.71
C GLU A 120 23.66 14.64 -18.21
N ASP A 121 22.66 14.33 -17.37
CA ASP A 121 22.46 12.99 -16.89
C ASP A 121 22.00 12.06 -18.03
N THR A 122 22.73 10.98 -18.25
CA THR A 122 22.47 10.02 -19.34
C THR A 122 21.15 9.28 -19.18
N ASP A 123 20.62 9.18 -17.97
CA ASP A 123 19.41 8.44 -17.65
C ASP A 123 18.17 9.37 -17.63
N LEU A 124 18.37 10.67 -17.91
CA LEU A 124 17.32 11.67 -17.82
C LEU A 124 16.14 11.40 -18.76
N GLU A 125 16.41 10.99 -20.00
CA GLU A 125 15.34 10.69 -20.97
C GLU A 125 14.45 9.53 -20.48
N GLU A 126 15.04 8.46 -19.93
CA GLU A 126 14.32 7.33 -19.38
C GLU A 126 13.50 7.73 -18.15
N LEU A 127 14.09 8.52 -17.25
CA LEU A 127 13.43 9.05 -16.06
C LEU A 127 12.18 9.86 -16.43
N LEU A 128 12.30 10.81 -17.35
CA LEU A 128 11.19 11.66 -17.79
C LEU A 128 10.12 10.89 -18.56
N ALA A 129 10.52 9.89 -19.36
CA ALA A 129 9.57 9.03 -20.06
C ALA A 129 8.74 8.19 -19.07
N ARG A 130 9.38 7.65 -18.03
CA ARG A 130 8.71 6.92 -16.96
C ARG A 130 7.77 7.81 -16.17
N ASP A 131 8.25 8.98 -15.71
CA ASP A 131 7.42 9.97 -15.01
C ASP A 131 6.18 10.37 -15.82
N SER A 132 6.36 10.64 -17.10
CA SER A 132 5.24 11.00 -17.98
C SER A 132 4.22 9.88 -18.14
N LYS A 133 4.66 8.63 -18.22
CA LYS A 133 3.79 7.46 -18.29
C LYS A 133 3.01 7.27 -16.98
N GLU A 134 3.68 7.34 -15.84
CA GLU A 134 3.08 7.18 -14.51
C GLU A 134 2.06 8.30 -14.26
N ARG A 135 2.41 9.55 -14.59
CA ARG A 135 1.51 10.70 -14.48
C ARG A 135 0.27 10.56 -15.36
N GLU A 136 0.43 10.15 -16.63
CA GLU A 136 -0.71 9.93 -17.52
C GLU A 136 -1.63 8.82 -16.97
N SER A 137 -1.06 7.72 -16.52
CA SER A 137 -1.78 6.59 -15.94
C SER A 137 -2.57 7.00 -14.69
N TYR A 138 -1.94 7.76 -13.80
CA TYR A 138 -2.61 8.29 -12.62
C TYR A 138 -3.77 9.23 -12.98
N LEU A 139 -3.52 10.25 -13.80
CA LEU A 139 -4.53 11.25 -14.16
C LEU A 139 -5.68 10.67 -14.95
N ARG A 140 -5.42 9.66 -15.76
CA ARG A 140 -6.43 9.06 -16.65
C ARG A 140 -7.30 8.02 -15.94
N TRP A 141 -6.73 7.26 -15.03
CA TRP A 141 -7.39 6.12 -14.39
C TRP A 141 -7.16 6.04 -12.88
N GLY A 142 -5.89 6.14 -12.44
CA GLY A 142 -5.49 5.84 -11.09
C GLY A 142 -6.24 6.66 -10.06
N ARG A 143 -6.38 7.97 -10.30
CA ARG A 143 -7.04 8.92 -9.41
C ARG A 143 -8.44 8.49 -8.97
N ASP A 144 -9.22 7.94 -9.88
CA ASP A 144 -10.60 7.53 -9.59
C ASP A 144 -10.74 6.05 -9.23
N THR A 145 -9.70 5.26 -9.50
CA THR A 145 -9.76 3.79 -9.42
C THR A 145 -9.14 3.24 -8.15
N ILE A 146 -7.97 3.79 -7.74
CA ILE A 146 -7.23 3.29 -6.59
C ILE A 146 -7.39 4.21 -5.38
N GLY A 147 -7.43 3.63 -4.20
CA GLY A 147 -7.37 4.32 -2.93
C GLY A 147 -6.29 3.73 -2.05
N TRP A 148 -5.99 4.43 -0.98
CA TRP A 148 -5.08 3.98 0.06
C TRP A 148 -5.76 4.07 1.42
N ALA A 149 -5.60 3.04 2.24
CA ALA A 149 -6.11 3.06 3.60
C ALA A 149 -5.16 2.40 4.59
N ILE A 150 -5.19 2.90 5.80
CA ILE A 150 -4.60 2.26 6.97
C ILE A 150 -5.73 1.63 7.77
N TYR A 151 -5.59 0.34 8.09
CA TYR A 151 -6.52 -0.43 8.91
C TYR A 151 -5.87 -0.71 10.25
N LEU A 152 -6.52 -0.28 11.33
CA LEU A 152 -6.10 -0.59 12.69
C LEU A 152 -7.04 -1.65 13.26
N PHE A 153 -6.46 -2.81 13.54
CA PHE A 153 -7.15 -3.92 14.15
C PHE A 153 -6.70 -4.12 15.60
N ARG A 154 -7.58 -4.72 16.37
CA ARG A 154 -7.27 -5.19 17.73
C ARG A 154 -7.39 -6.70 17.79
N LYS A 155 -6.39 -7.36 18.36
CA LYS A 155 -6.44 -8.78 18.68
C LYS A 155 -7.26 -8.97 19.94
N MET A 156 -8.38 -9.66 19.82
CA MET A 156 -9.35 -9.70 20.93
C MET A 156 -8.95 -10.72 22.03
N ARG A 157 -8.37 -11.83 21.70
CA ARG A 157 -7.82 -12.86 22.64
C ARG A 157 -6.89 -13.84 21.92
#